data_cb2416347317db70d52b0b7d7c770d36
#
_entry.id   cb2416347317db70d52b0b7d7c770d36
#
_cell.length_a   1.000
_cell.length_b   1.000
_cell.length_c   1.000
_cell.angle_alpha   90.00
_cell.angle_beta   90.00
_cell.angle_gamma   90.00
#
_symmetry.space_group_name_H-M   'P 1'
#
loop_
_entity.id
_entity.type
_entity.pdbx_description
1 polymer ?
#
loop_
_entity_poly.entity_id
_entity_poly.type
_entity_poly.pdbx_seq_one_letter_code
_entity_poly.pdbx_strand_id
1 'polypeptide(L)'
;KCFVIMPYEKNLNEYYFTLIKPTVEEKGYNVTRADEIYGNRPIIDDITSGIEDADLLIADVTGKNPNVNYELGYAHAKKKEVIIITQNITDIPFDYQHRRVIEYCPQEGEWDKKLKIKISKTIDAVSGIV
;
A
#
# COMPACT_ATOMS: atom_id res chain seq x y z
N LYS A 1 12.88 3.79 1.78
CA LYS A 1 12.04 2.76 2.45
C LYS A 1 10.58 2.90 2.06
N CYS A 2 9.98 1.80 1.68
CA CYS A 2 8.54 1.74 1.45
C CYS A 2 7.91 0.78 2.47
N PHE A 3 6.89 1.25 3.17
CA PHE A 3 6.16 0.44 4.13
C PHE A 3 4.75 0.19 3.60
N VAL A 4 4.32 -1.07 3.63
CA VAL A 4 3.03 -1.46 3.07
C VAL A 4 2.05 -1.78 4.19
N ILE A 5 0.89 -1.14 4.13
CA ILE A 5 -0.22 -1.30 5.06
C ILE A 5 -1.33 -2.05 4.31
N MET A 6 -1.76 -3.20 4.82
CA MET A 6 -2.80 -3.96 4.15
C MET A 6 -3.42 -5.00 5.10
N PRO A 7 -4.63 -5.48 4.78
CA PRO A 7 -5.19 -6.60 5.53
C PRO A 7 -4.35 -7.85 5.35
N TYR A 8 -4.22 -8.65 6.41
CA TYR A 8 -3.54 -9.93 6.33
C TYR A 8 -4.55 -11.01 5.92
N GLU A 9 -4.82 -11.06 4.63
CA GLU A 9 -5.75 -12.00 4.02
C GLU A 9 -4.99 -12.83 2.98
N LYS A 10 -5.36 -14.09 2.82
CA LYS A 10 -4.63 -15.04 1.97
C LYS A 10 -4.33 -14.51 0.58
N ASN A 11 -5.34 -14.04 -0.14
CA ASN A 11 -5.15 -13.55 -1.51
C ASN A 11 -4.34 -12.26 -1.54
N LEU A 12 -4.60 -11.35 -0.62
CA LEU A 12 -3.88 -10.08 -0.54
C LEU A 12 -2.42 -10.30 -0.15
N ASN A 13 -2.14 -11.26 0.73
CA ASN A 13 -0.77 -11.64 1.07
C ASN A 13 -0.01 -12.13 -0.17
N GLU A 14 -0.66 -12.94 -0.98
CA GLU A 14 -0.07 -13.42 -2.22
C GLU A 14 0.23 -12.27 -3.18
N TYR A 15 -0.70 -11.34 -3.35
CA TYR A 15 -0.49 -10.17 -4.19
C TYR A 15 0.66 -9.30 -3.69
N TYR A 16 0.82 -9.21 -2.37
CA TYR A 16 1.94 -8.47 -1.80
C TYR A 16 3.28 -9.09 -2.22
N PHE A 17 3.45 -10.39 -1.96
CA PHE A 17 4.73 -11.05 -2.20
C PHE A 17 5.05 -11.23 -3.68
N THR A 18 4.06 -11.48 -4.51
CA THR A 18 4.28 -11.80 -5.93
C THR A 18 4.23 -10.59 -6.85
N LEU A 19 3.57 -9.52 -6.44
CA LEU A 19 3.32 -8.38 -7.31
C LEU A 19 3.78 -7.05 -6.71
N ILE A 20 3.22 -6.66 -5.56
CA ILE A 20 3.45 -5.32 -5.00
C ILE A 20 4.93 -5.15 -4.63
N LYS A 21 5.43 -6.05 -3.81
CA LYS A 21 6.81 -5.96 -3.31
C LYS A 21 7.83 -5.97 -4.45
N PRO A 22 7.80 -6.93 -5.39
CA PRO A 22 8.77 -6.93 -6.48
C PRO A 22 8.70 -5.68 -7.35
N THR A 23 7.49 -5.17 -7.63
CA THR A 23 7.30 -3.99 -8.46
C THR A 23 7.93 -2.75 -7.82
N VAL A 24 7.70 -2.57 -6.53
CA VAL A 24 8.23 -1.42 -5.79
C VAL A 24 9.75 -1.55 -5.61
N GLU A 25 10.25 -2.75 -5.40
CA GLU A 25 11.69 -2.99 -5.31
C GLU A 25 12.40 -2.67 -6.61
N GLU A 26 11.79 -2.93 -7.76
CA GLU A 26 12.34 -2.54 -9.07
C GLU A 26 12.53 -1.03 -9.19
N LYS A 27 11.77 -0.24 -8.43
CA LYS A 27 11.88 1.22 -8.41
C LYS A 27 12.93 1.73 -7.41
N GLY A 28 13.68 0.83 -6.78
CA GLY A 28 14.78 1.19 -5.90
C GLY A 28 14.43 1.30 -4.42
N TYR A 29 13.20 0.96 -4.04
CA TYR A 29 12.78 1.02 -2.64
C TYR A 29 13.10 -0.29 -1.92
N ASN A 30 13.39 -0.17 -0.63
CA ASN A 30 13.42 -1.30 0.28
C ASN A 30 12.01 -1.45 0.86
N VAL A 31 11.32 -2.53 0.52
CA VAL A 31 9.90 -2.72 0.80
C VAL A 31 9.70 -3.70 1.93
N THR A 32 8.93 -3.28 2.93
CA THR A 32 8.59 -4.15 4.05
C THR A 32 7.13 -3.96 4.46
N ARG A 33 6.62 -4.97 5.13
CA ARG A 33 5.33 -4.97 5.79
C ARG A 33 5.59 -5.28 7.27
N ALA A 34 4.70 -4.86 8.17
CA ALA A 34 4.94 -4.97 9.61
C ALA A 34 5.25 -6.40 10.06
N ASP A 35 4.55 -7.40 9.51
CA ASP A 35 4.76 -8.79 9.88
C ASP A 35 6.14 -9.33 9.47
N GLU A 36 6.76 -8.75 8.47
CA GLU A 36 8.12 -9.13 8.05
C GLU A 36 9.19 -8.64 9.03
N ILE A 37 8.93 -7.52 9.70
CA ILE A 37 9.88 -6.91 10.62
C ILE A 37 9.66 -7.39 12.06
N TYR A 38 8.40 -7.42 12.47
CA TYR A 38 8.01 -7.60 13.88
C TYR A 38 7.35 -8.94 14.17
N GLY A 39 7.22 -9.81 13.16
CA GLY A 39 6.58 -11.11 13.29
C GLY A 39 5.09 -11.06 13.02
N ASN A 40 4.41 -12.19 13.26
CA ASN A 40 3.04 -12.41 12.79
C ASN A 40 1.98 -11.53 13.46
N ARG A 41 2.29 -10.90 14.58
CA ARG A 41 1.33 -10.07 15.33
C ARG A 41 1.98 -8.79 15.78
N PRO A 42 2.27 -7.87 14.85
CA PRO A 42 2.83 -6.58 15.23
C PRO A 42 1.82 -5.79 16.07
N ILE A 43 2.33 -5.09 17.07
CA ILE A 43 1.51 -4.19 17.88
C ILE A 43 1.41 -2.82 17.20
N ILE A 44 0.51 -1.97 17.70
CA ILE A 44 0.28 -0.63 17.13
C ILE A 44 1.58 0.19 17.07
N ASP A 45 2.42 0.12 18.10
CA ASP A 45 3.67 0.87 18.15
C ASP A 45 4.64 0.44 17.04
N ASP A 46 4.65 -0.85 16.70
CA ASP A 46 5.47 -1.37 15.60
C ASP A 46 5.03 -0.77 14.26
N ILE A 47 3.73 -0.70 14.05
CA ILE A 47 3.15 -0.19 12.81
C ILE A 47 3.38 1.31 12.69
N THR A 48 3.15 2.07 13.76
CA THR A 48 3.39 3.52 13.73
C THR A 48 4.86 3.85 13.52
N SER A 49 5.78 3.05 14.07
CA SER A 49 7.21 3.21 13.80
C SER A 49 7.54 2.96 12.34
N GLY A 50 6.95 1.91 11.74
CA GLY A 50 7.13 1.63 10.32
C GLY A 50 6.64 2.76 9.44
N ILE A 51 5.50 3.34 9.78
CA ILE A 51 4.93 4.48 9.07
C ILE A 51 5.86 5.69 9.17
N GLU A 52 6.33 6.01 10.37
CA GLU A 52 7.19 7.18 10.58
C GLU A 52 8.52 7.07 9.85
N ASP A 53 9.10 5.88 9.79
CA ASP A 53 10.39 5.65 9.12
C ASP A 53 10.30 5.60 7.60
N ALA A 54 9.11 5.44 7.05
CA ALA A 54 8.94 5.25 5.61
C ALA A 54 9.07 6.56 4.83
N ASP A 55 9.67 6.47 3.66
CA ASP A 55 9.70 7.55 2.68
C ASP A 55 8.45 7.50 1.79
N LEU A 56 7.89 6.31 1.60
CA LEU A 56 6.71 6.06 0.81
C LEU A 56 5.87 5.00 1.48
N LEU A 57 4.56 5.17 1.45
CA LEU A 57 3.60 4.18 1.94
C LEU A 57 2.70 3.71 0.81
N ILE A 58 2.39 2.43 0.82
CA ILE A 58 1.34 1.86 -0.02
C ILE A 58 0.32 1.23 0.90
N ALA A 59 -0.96 1.59 0.72
CA ALA A 59 -2.04 1.07 1.55
C ALA A 59 -3.09 0.40 0.66
N ASP A 60 -3.38 -0.88 0.93
CA ASP A 60 -4.50 -1.57 0.32
C ASP A 60 -5.69 -1.49 1.27
N VAL A 61 -6.73 -0.75 0.84
CA VAL A 61 -7.91 -0.51 1.66
C VAL A 61 -9.08 -1.43 1.31
N THR A 62 -8.83 -2.46 0.52
CA THR A 62 -9.87 -3.42 0.13
C THR A 62 -10.57 -3.98 1.37
N GLY A 63 -11.90 -3.94 1.37
CA GLY A 63 -12.74 -4.52 2.42
C GLY A 63 -12.95 -3.64 3.64
N LYS A 64 -12.51 -2.39 3.64
CA LYS A 64 -12.70 -1.45 4.75
C LYS A 64 -12.17 -1.96 6.09
N ASN A 65 -11.02 -2.61 6.09
CA ASN A 65 -10.42 -3.13 7.31
C ASN A 65 -10.17 -1.98 8.30
N PRO A 66 -10.73 -2.05 9.53
CA PRO A 66 -10.60 -0.93 10.46
C PRO A 66 -9.17 -0.66 10.91
N ASN A 67 -8.32 -1.67 10.97
CA ASN A 67 -6.92 -1.48 11.34
C ASN A 67 -6.16 -0.75 10.24
N VAL A 68 -6.41 -1.11 8.99
CA VAL A 68 -5.81 -0.42 7.85
C VAL A 68 -6.27 1.04 7.81
N ASN A 69 -7.55 1.30 8.04
CA ASN A 69 -8.08 2.67 8.05
C ASN A 69 -7.47 3.51 9.18
N TYR A 70 -7.27 2.91 10.35
CA TYR A 70 -6.58 3.59 11.47
C TYR A 70 -5.16 3.97 11.09
N GLU A 71 -4.42 3.03 10.52
CA GLU A 71 -3.03 3.24 10.11
C GLU A 71 -2.92 4.27 8.99
N LEU A 72 -3.86 4.24 8.04
CA LEU A 72 -3.92 5.23 6.96
C LEU A 72 -4.18 6.63 7.52
N GLY A 73 -5.08 6.77 8.49
CA GLY A 73 -5.34 8.04 9.16
C GLY A 73 -4.09 8.56 9.88
N TYR A 74 -3.35 7.67 10.53
CA TYR A 74 -2.10 8.03 11.18
C TYR A 74 -1.08 8.54 10.18
N ALA A 75 -0.92 7.84 9.05
CA ALA A 75 -0.01 8.25 7.98
C ALA A 75 -0.39 9.63 7.44
N HIS A 76 -1.68 9.86 7.25
CA HIS A 76 -2.19 11.15 6.80
C HIS A 76 -1.86 12.27 7.79
N ALA A 77 -2.08 12.03 9.08
CA ALA A 77 -1.77 12.99 10.13
C ALA A 77 -0.28 13.34 10.17
N LYS A 78 0.57 12.39 9.83
CA LYS A 78 2.03 12.58 9.74
C LYS A 78 2.47 13.15 8.39
N LYS A 79 1.53 13.47 7.51
CA LYS A 79 1.80 14.05 6.18
C LYS A 79 2.68 13.16 5.31
N LYS A 80 2.54 11.86 5.45
CA LYS A 80 3.28 10.91 4.63
C LYS A 80 2.69 10.81 3.24
N GLU A 81 3.56 10.52 2.25
CA GLU A 81 3.11 10.22 0.90
C GLU A 81 2.57 8.80 0.86
N VAL A 82 1.32 8.65 0.45
CA VAL A 82 0.64 7.34 0.41
C VAL A 82 0.05 7.09 -0.98
N ILE A 83 0.35 5.91 -1.52
CA ILE A 83 -0.34 5.40 -2.71
C ILE A 83 -1.40 4.42 -2.20
N ILE A 84 -2.66 4.68 -2.53
CA ILE A 84 -3.77 3.83 -2.10
C ILE A 84 -4.13 2.89 -3.24
N ILE A 85 -4.21 1.60 -2.95
CA ILE A 85 -4.72 0.61 -3.88
C ILE A 85 -5.97 -0.04 -3.28
N THR A 86 -6.90 -0.44 -4.13
CA THR A 86 -8.15 -1.06 -3.68
C THR A 86 -8.80 -1.83 -4.80
N GLN A 87 -9.50 -2.90 -4.44
CA GLN A 87 -10.37 -3.62 -5.38
C GLN A 87 -11.73 -2.96 -5.54
N ASN A 88 -12.08 -2.04 -4.64
CA ASN A 88 -13.37 -1.34 -4.69
C ASN A 88 -13.17 0.11 -4.27
N ILE A 89 -13.41 1.02 -5.20
CA ILE A 89 -13.24 2.46 -4.98
C ILE A 89 -14.12 2.97 -3.83
N THR A 90 -15.25 2.31 -3.57
CA THR A 90 -16.14 2.71 -2.47
C THR A 90 -15.59 2.35 -1.09
N ASP A 91 -14.54 1.55 -1.01
CA ASP A 91 -13.88 1.23 0.25
C ASP A 91 -12.94 2.34 0.73
N ILE A 92 -12.65 3.31 -0.14
CA ILE A 92 -11.74 4.40 0.20
C ILE A 92 -12.41 5.34 1.20
N PRO A 93 -11.78 5.58 2.38
CA PRO A 93 -12.39 6.48 3.36
C PRO A 93 -12.27 7.94 2.93
N PHE A 94 -13.36 8.69 3.12
CA PHE A 94 -13.46 10.16 3.03
C PHE A 94 -12.78 10.79 1.81
N ASP A 95 -11.91 11.76 2.09
CA ASP A 95 -11.30 12.66 1.13
C ASP A 95 -10.13 12.06 0.38
N TYR A 96 -9.80 10.81 0.63
CA TYR A 96 -8.71 10.14 -0.07
C TYR A 96 -9.00 9.90 -1.55
N GLN A 97 -10.24 10.09 -1.99
CA GLN A 97 -10.62 9.93 -3.39
C GLN A 97 -9.85 10.86 -4.34
N HIS A 98 -9.31 11.94 -3.83
CA HIS A 98 -8.51 12.90 -4.61
C HIS A 98 -7.01 12.67 -4.48
N ARG A 99 -6.62 11.60 -3.79
CA ARG A 99 -5.22 11.23 -3.62
C ARG A 99 -4.78 10.27 -4.71
N ARG A 100 -3.59 9.74 -4.58
CA ARG A 100 -3.05 8.77 -5.53
C ARG A 100 -3.71 7.42 -5.28
N VAL A 101 -4.74 7.13 -6.05
CA VAL A 101 -5.58 5.94 -5.88
C VAL A 101 -5.49 5.09 -7.14
N ILE A 102 -5.29 3.79 -6.93
CA ILE A 102 -5.27 2.79 -8.00
C ILE A 102 -6.31 1.73 -7.69
N GLU A 103 -7.28 1.55 -8.59
CA GLU A 103 -8.23 0.46 -8.47
C GLU A 103 -7.71 -0.74 -9.30
N TYR A 104 -7.84 -1.94 -8.75
CA TYR A 104 -7.46 -3.15 -9.47
C TYR A 104 -8.55 -4.21 -9.33
N CYS A 105 -8.66 -5.08 -10.33
CA CYS A 105 -9.71 -6.08 -10.39
C CYS A 105 -9.12 -7.45 -10.72
N PRO A 106 -8.91 -8.32 -9.71
CA PRO A 106 -8.29 -9.63 -9.94
C PRO A 106 -9.09 -10.57 -10.83
N GLN A 107 -10.36 -10.23 -11.14
CA GLN A 107 -11.19 -11.00 -12.04
C GLN A 107 -10.95 -10.67 -13.51
N GLU A 108 -10.29 -9.55 -13.81
CA GLU A 108 -10.00 -9.15 -15.19
C GLU A 108 -8.74 -9.82 -15.72
N GLY A 109 -8.70 -10.06 -17.03
CA GLY A 109 -7.49 -10.55 -17.68
C GLY A 109 -6.35 -9.53 -17.59
N GLU A 110 -5.15 -10.04 -17.34
CA GLU A 110 -3.93 -9.23 -17.24
C GLU A 110 -3.98 -8.17 -16.13
N TRP A 111 -4.83 -8.36 -15.13
CA TRP A 111 -4.97 -7.41 -14.02
C TRP A 111 -3.65 -7.15 -13.30
N ASP A 112 -2.86 -8.18 -13.16
CA ASP A 112 -1.56 -8.12 -12.51
C ASP A 112 -0.59 -7.21 -13.26
N LYS A 113 -0.54 -7.33 -14.58
CA LYS A 113 0.28 -6.46 -15.43
C LYS A 113 -0.19 -5.01 -15.36
N LYS A 114 -1.52 -4.81 -15.39
CA LYS A 114 -2.11 -3.47 -15.30
C LYS A 114 -1.79 -2.81 -13.98
N LEU A 115 -1.92 -3.55 -12.88
CA LEU A 115 -1.61 -3.04 -11.55
C LEU A 115 -0.13 -2.69 -11.43
N LYS A 116 0.74 -3.57 -11.91
CA LYS A 116 2.18 -3.33 -11.91
C LYS A 116 2.55 -2.03 -12.62
N ILE A 117 1.98 -1.80 -13.81
CA ILE A 117 2.24 -0.59 -14.58
C ILE A 117 1.74 0.65 -13.83
N LYS A 118 0.56 0.59 -13.25
CA LYS A 118 -0.02 1.72 -12.52
C LYS A 118 0.80 2.07 -11.27
N ILE A 119 1.21 1.07 -10.51
CA ILE A 119 2.06 1.28 -9.33
C ILE A 119 3.38 1.92 -9.77
N SER A 120 4.03 1.38 -10.78
CA SER A 120 5.31 1.87 -11.28
C SER A 120 5.22 3.34 -11.72
N LYS A 121 4.20 3.68 -12.52
CA LYS A 121 3.97 5.06 -12.97
C LYS A 121 3.67 6.02 -11.81
N THR A 122 2.90 5.55 -10.84
CA THR A 122 2.54 6.37 -9.68
C THR A 122 3.76 6.65 -8.82
N ILE A 123 4.63 5.68 -8.64
CA ILE A 123 5.90 5.86 -7.92
C ILE A 123 6.76 6.90 -8.64
N ASP A 124 6.86 6.82 -9.95
CA ASP A 124 7.64 7.80 -10.73
C ASP A 124 7.09 9.21 -10.53
N ALA A 125 5.77 9.37 -10.54
CA ALA A 125 5.12 10.67 -10.30
C ALA A 125 5.40 11.20 -8.89
N VAL A 126 5.34 10.33 -7.88
CA VAL A 126 5.61 10.69 -6.49
C VAL A 126 7.07 11.07 -6.29
N SER A 127 7.99 10.36 -6.96
CA SER A 127 9.43 10.59 -6.83
C SER A 127 9.93 11.77 -7.68
N GLY A 128 9.05 12.39 -8.46
CA GLY A 128 9.46 13.46 -9.37
C GLY A 128 10.17 12.99 -10.62
N ILE A 129 10.17 11.69 -10.88
CA ILE A 129 10.72 11.10 -12.11
C ILE A 129 9.60 11.08 -13.14
N VAL A 130 9.76 11.84 -14.18
CA VAL A 130 8.71 12.00 -15.21
C VAL A 130 9.04 11.17 -16.44
#